data_153af51425dacb0c57fde8e8c535ee14
#
_entry.id   153af51425dacb0c57fde8e8c535ee14
#
_cell.length_a   1.000
_cell.length_b   1.000
_cell.length_c   1.000
_cell.angle_alpha   90.00
_cell.angle_beta   90.00
_cell.angle_gamma   90.00
#
_symmetry.space_group_name_H-M   'P 1'
#
loop_
_entity.id
_entity.type
_entity.pdbx_description
1 polymer ?
#
loop_
_entity_poly.entity_id
_entity_poly.type
_entity_poly.pdbx_seq_one_letter_code
_entity_poly.pdbx_strand_id
1 'polypeptide(L)'
;MESIDFIGFDFVLLGIILLSGLIAFFRGFIQESLSLALWIFAFAAAMFLDEYLDPYISVYITNNELKRIASLFIIFTGIIFSGGFAIKIIKNLTHWSGMGGLDRLLGALFGCMRGTILIVIIYLITPASIKQSEFIVQSKSGPLLEKFAPEAEKFFKDMISNKNSVMLDSNITSTSKT
;
A
#
# COMPACT_ATOMS: atom_id res chain seq x y z
N MET A 1 10.64 -35.43 14.48
CA MET A 1 11.22 -34.20 13.89
C MET A 1 10.85 -34.27 12.43
N GLU A 2 9.73 -33.65 12.04
CA GLU A 2 9.41 -33.51 10.62
C GLU A 2 10.45 -32.60 9.99
N SER A 3 11.13 -33.14 8.98
CA SER A 3 12.04 -32.34 8.15
C SER A 3 11.21 -31.20 7.54
N ILE A 4 11.65 -29.97 7.80
CA ILE A 4 11.01 -28.78 7.25
C ILE A 4 11.45 -28.71 5.78
N ASP A 5 10.76 -29.42 4.91
CA ASP A 5 10.96 -29.31 3.47
C ASP A 5 10.31 -28.01 3.02
N PHE A 6 11.12 -26.94 2.99
CA PHE A 6 10.71 -25.67 2.39
C PHE A 6 10.72 -25.85 0.87
N ILE A 7 9.58 -25.66 0.27
CA ILE A 7 9.42 -25.64 -1.19
C ILE A 7 9.82 -24.27 -1.71
N GLY A 8 10.23 -24.18 -2.98
CA GLY A 8 10.71 -22.94 -3.60
C GLY A 8 9.80 -21.72 -3.39
N PHE A 9 8.49 -21.93 -3.25
CA PHE A 9 7.52 -20.88 -2.96
C PHE A 9 7.76 -20.23 -1.57
N ASP A 10 8.01 -21.03 -0.55
CA ASP A 10 8.28 -20.54 0.82
C ASP A 10 9.56 -19.68 0.84
N PHE A 11 10.61 -20.09 0.09
CA PHE A 11 11.83 -19.30 -0.04
C PHE A 11 11.61 -17.96 -0.72
N VAL A 12 10.71 -17.90 -1.73
CA VAL A 12 10.35 -16.63 -2.39
C VAL A 12 9.63 -15.71 -1.41
N LEU A 13 8.66 -16.23 -0.66
CA LEU A 13 7.92 -15.44 0.34
C LEU A 13 8.85 -14.95 1.46
N LEU A 14 9.69 -15.83 1.99
CA LEU A 14 10.67 -15.47 3.00
C LEU A 14 11.65 -14.41 2.45
N GLY A 15 12.10 -14.57 1.22
CA GLY A 15 12.95 -13.61 0.53
C GLY A 15 12.32 -12.23 0.42
N ILE A 16 11.03 -12.14 0.07
CA ILE A 16 10.29 -10.88 0.00
C ILE A 16 10.21 -10.21 1.37
N ILE A 17 9.87 -10.97 2.42
CA ILE A 17 9.77 -10.45 3.79
C ILE A 17 11.13 -9.95 4.28
N LEU A 18 12.18 -10.77 4.12
CA LEU A 18 13.53 -10.43 4.56
C LEU A 18 14.08 -9.23 3.79
N LEU A 19 13.89 -9.17 2.48
CA LEU A 19 14.33 -8.04 1.66
C LEU A 19 13.59 -6.76 2.06
N SER A 20 12.28 -6.81 2.27
CA SER A 20 11.49 -5.68 2.74
C SER A 20 11.94 -5.21 4.12
N GLY A 21 12.16 -6.14 5.07
CA GLY A 21 12.68 -5.84 6.41
C GLY A 21 14.09 -5.24 6.36
N LEU A 22 14.97 -5.80 5.54
CA LEU A 22 16.35 -5.32 5.39
C LEU A 22 16.40 -3.89 4.81
N ILE A 23 15.64 -3.61 3.77
CA ILE A 23 15.54 -2.27 3.19
C ILE A 23 15.03 -1.28 4.25
N ALA A 24 13.99 -1.65 4.99
CA ALA A 24 13.42 -0.82 6.03
C ALA A 24 14.36 -0.63 7.24
N PHE A 25 15.19 -1.63 7.57
CA PHE A 25 16.25 -1.51 8.57
C PHE A 25 17.26 -0.42 8.22
N PHE A 26 17.69 -0.33 6.95
CA PHE A 26 18.61 0.72 6.52
C PHE A 26 17.94 2.09 6.42
N ARG A 27 16.65 2.14 6.13
CA ARG A 27 15.89 3.39 6.04
C ARG A 27 15.49 3.93 7.41
N GLY A 28 15.14 3.06 8.34
CA GLY A 28 14.57 3.37 9.64
C GLY A 28 13.06 3.53 9.62
N PHE A 29 12.44 3.36 10.80
CA PHE A 29 11.00 3.40 11.00
C PHE A 29 10.39 4.77 10.67
N ILE A 30 11.05 5.84 11.11
CA ILE A 30 10.58 7.22 10.86
C ILE A 30 10.47 7.48 9.35
N GLN A 31 11.48 7.08 8.59
CA GLN A 31 11.45 7.28 7.14
C GLN A 31 10.38 6.41 6.46
N GLU A 32 10.19 5.15 6.88
CA GLU A 32 9.21 4.25 6.30
C GLU A 32 7.77 4.69 6.63
N SER A 33 7.49 5.07 7.89
CA SER A 33 6.17 5.55 8.30
C SER A 33 5.81 6.88 7.65
N LEU A 34 6.74 7.83 7.57
CA LEU A 34 6.52 9.10 6.86
C LEU A 34 6.32 8.89 5.36
N SER A 35 7.06 7.95 4.75
CA SER A 35 6.86 7.61 3.34
C SER A 35 5.47 7.04 3.10
N LEU A 36 5.00 6.12 3.95
CA LEU A 36 3.65 5.56 3.85
C LEU A 36 2.58 6.65 4.01
N ALA A 37 2.73 7.50 5.03
CA ALA A 37 1.82 8.63 5.24
C ALA A 37 1.81 9.59 4.05
N LEU A 38 2.98 9.86 3.46
CA LEU A 38 3.10 10.69 2.25
C LEU A 38 2.37 10.07 1.05
N TRP A 39 2.46 8.76 0.85
CA TRP A 39 1.74 8.06 -0.22
C TRP A 39 0.22 8.18 -0.06
N ILE A 40 -0.29 7.96 1.16
CA ILE A 40 -1.71 8.10 1.46
C ILE A 40 -2.15 9.55 1.25
N PHE A 41 -1.37 10.50 1.75
CA PHE A 41 -1.65 11.93 1.59
C PHE A 41 -1.61 12.37 0.12
N ALA A 42 -0.62 11.92 -0.65
CA ALA A 42 -0.49 12.26 -2.07
C ALA A 42 -1.67 11.72 -2.88
N PHE A 43 -2.12 10.50 -2.59
CA PHE A 43 -3.29 9.92 -3.24
C PHE A 43 -4.57 10.67 -2.89
N ALA A 44 -4.80 10.95 -1.61
CA ALA A 44 -5.94 11.73 -1.16
C ALA A 44 -5.93 13.15 -1.77
N ALA A 45 -4.80 13.84 -1.68
CA ALA A 45 -4.67 15.19 -2.23
C ALA A 45 -4.85 15.22 -3.75
N ALA A 46 -4.35 14.22 -4.48
CA ALA A 46 -4.58 14.12 -5.92
C ALA A 46 -6.09 14.05 -6.24
N MET A 47 -6.86 13.28 -5.47
CA MET A 47 -8.31 13.16 -5.66
C MET A 47 -9.10 14.42 -5.30
N PHE A 48 -8.56 15.28 -4.44
CA PHE A 48 -9.21 16.54 -4.07
C PHE A 48 -8.77 17.72 -4.94
N LEU A 49 -7.58 17.66 -5.52
CA LEU A 49 -6.99 18.74 -6.28
C LEU A 49 -7.12 18.55 -7.80
N ASP A 50 -7.64 17.43 -8.29
CA ASP A 50 -7.78 17.17 -9.73
C ASP A 50 -8.62 18.24 -10.44
N GLU A 51 -9.69 18.72 -9.80
CA GLU A 51 -10.56 19.77 -10.35
C GLU A 51 -9.83 21.12 -10.54
N TYR A 52 -8.85 21.43 -9.67
CA TYR A 52 -8.09 22.69 -9.80
C TYR A 52 -7.10 22.67 -10.97
N LEU A 53 -6.64 21.48 -11.37
CA LEU A 53 -5.73 21.35 -12.50
C LEU A 53 -6.45 21.23 -13.85
N ASP A 54 -7.74 20.94 -13.83
CA ASP A 54 -8.60 20.73 -14.99
C ASP A 54 -8.53 21.87 -16.03
N PRO A 55 -8.59 23.17 -15.67
CA PRO A 55 -8.51 24.26 -16.63
C PRO A 55 -7.18 24.32 -17.39
N TYR A 56 -6.11 23.94 -16.74
CA TYR A 56 -4.75 23.98 -17.31
C TYR A 56 -4.48 22.81 -18.25
N ILE A 57 -5.03 21.64 -17.97
CA ILE A 57 -4.82 20.43 -18.75
C ILE A 57 -5.79 20.34 -19.92
N SER A 58 -6.98 20.94 -19.81
CA SER A 58 -8.00 20.96 -20.87
C SER A 58 -7.51 21.62 -22.18
N VAL A 59 -6.48 22.46 -22.11
CA VAL A 59 -5.84 23.07 -23.29
C VAL A 59 -5.08 22.02 -24.12
N TYR A 60 -4.56 20.97 -23.49
CA TYR A 60 -3.71 19.96 -24.13
C TYR A 60 -4.42 18.63 -24.37
N ILE A 61 -5.39 18.28 -23.52
CA ILE A 61 -6.08 16.99 -23.56
C ILE A 61 -7.59 17.21 -23.61
N THR A 62 -8.20 16.84 -24.75
CA THR A 62 -9.64 16.99 -24.98
C THR A 62 -10.47 15.85 -24.37
N ASN A 63 -9.87 14.66 -24.19
CA ASN A 63 -10.56 13.51 -23.61
C ASN A 63 -10.64 13.64 -22.09
N ASN A 64 -11.86 13.65 -21.53
CA ASN A 64 -12.10 13.86 -20.11
C ASN A 64 -11.48 12.80 -19.20
N GLU A 65 -11.45 11.54 -19.64
CA GLU A 65 -10.83 10.45 -18.83
C GLU A 65 -9.31 10.58 -18.81
N LEU A 66 -8.70 10.82 -19.96
CA LEU A 66 -7.26 11.04 -20.06
C LEU A 66 -6.82 12.29 -19.30
N LYS A 67 -7.60 13.36 -19.35
CA LYS A 67 -7.37 14.59 -18.61
C LYS A 67 -7.34 14.32 -17.10
N ARG A 68 -8.34 13.61 -16.57
CA ARG A 68 -8.42 13.25 -15.16
C ARG A 68 -7.24 12.39 -14.73
N ILE A 69 -6.89 11.36 -15.51
CA ILE A 69 -5.72 10.51 -15.21
C ILE A 69 -4.43 11.33 -15.20
N ALA A 70 -4.25 12.23 -16.17
CA ALA A 70 -3.10 13.11 -16.24
C ALA A 70 -3.02 14.07 -15.04
N SER A 71 -4.14 14.68 -14.65
CA SER A 71 -4.23 15.54 -13.46
C SER A 71 -3.82 14.80 -12.20
N LEU A 72 -4.43 13.63 -11.97
CA LEU A 72 -4.11 12.78 -10.81
C LEU A 72 -2.62 12.41 -10.78
N PHE A 73 -2.05 12.02 -11.92
CA PHE A 73 -0.66 11.63 -12.01
C PHE A 73 0.30 12.78 -11.76
N ILE A 74 0.02 13.97 -12.30
CA ILE A 74 0.85 15.17 -12.12
C ILE A 74 0.85 15.61 -10.65
N ILE A 75 -0.33 15.70 -10.03
CA ILE A 75 -0.47 16.10 -8.63
C ILE A 75 0.22 15.08 -7.72
N PHE A 76 -0.08 13.80 -7.91
CA PHE A 76 0.50 12.71 -7.13
C PHE A 76 2.04 12.75 -7.20
N THR A 77 2.58 12.81 -8.42
CA THR A 77 4.04 12.85 -8.63
C THR A 77 4.67 14.09 -8.00
N GLY A 78 4.05 15.25 -8.15
CA GLY A 78 4.50 16.50 -7.54
C GLY A 78 4.57 16.43 -6.02
N ILE A 79 3.54 15.87 -5.37
CA ILE A 79 3.50 15.70 -3.91
C ILE A 79 4.54 14.67 -3.44
N ILE A 80 4.67 13.53 -4.13
CA ILE A 80 5.68 12.52 -3.79
C ILE A 80 7.10 13.10 -3.89
N PHE A 81 7.36 13.90 -4.92
CA PHE A 81 8.69 14.49 -5.11
C PHE A 81 9.02 15.53 -4.04
N SER A 82 8.11 16.47 -3.78
CA SER A 82 8.28 17.51 -2.76
C SER A 82 8.30 16.94 -1.34
N GLY A 83 7.39 16.03 -1.03
CA GLY A 83 7.31 15.36 0.27
C GLY A 83 8.48 14.42 0.53
N GLY A 84 8.98 13.72 -0.50
CA GLY A 84 10.18 12.89 -0.39
C GLY A 84 11.43 13.71 -0.03
N PHE A 85 11.52 14.95 -0.54
CA PHE A 85 12.57 15.87 -0.14
C PHE A 85 12.43 16.31 1.33
N ALA A 86 11.20 16.64 1.76
CA ALA A 86 10.90 16.97 3.15
C ALA A 86 11.25 15.83 4.12
N ILE A 87 10.92 14.57 3.77
CA ILE A 87 11.27 13.40 4.56
C ILE A 87 12.79 13.25 4.74
N LYS A 88 13.58 13.52 3.70
CA LYS A 88 15.06 13.51 3.82
C LYS A 88 15.58 14.52 4.82
N ILE A 89 15.00 15.71 4.87
CA ILE A 89 15.37 16.75 5.84
C ILE A 89 15.04 16.28 7.26
N ILE A 90 13.84 15.77 7.47
CA ILE A 90 13.40 15.23 8.78
C ILE A 90 14.31 14.10 9.24
N LYS A 91 14.67 13.18 8.35
CA LYS A 91 15.60 12.07 8.67
C LYS A 91 16.96 12.58 9.13
N ASN A 92 17.51 13.60 8.48
CA ASN A 92 18.79 14.18 8.90
C ASN A 92 18.74 14.80 10.31
N LEU A 93 17.61 15.40 10.68
CA LEU A 93 17.41 15.94 12.03
C LEU A 93 17.29 14.82 13.09
N THR A 94 16.63 13.72 12.79
CA THR A 94 16.49 12.58 13.73
C THR A 94 17.79 11.79 13.93
N HIS A 95 18.71 11.83 12.98
CA HIS A 95 20.04 11.20 13.14
C HIS A 95 20.87 11.84 14.27
N TRP A 96 20.60 13.09 14.60
CA TRP A 96 21.29 13.84 15.66
C TRP A 96 20.80 13.47 17.07
N SER A 97 19.62 12.82 17.19
CA SER A 97 19.02 12.48 18.49
C SER A 97 19.53 11.17 19.10
N GLY A 98 20.48 10.48 18.48
CA GLY A 98 21.06 9.22 19.01
C GLY A 98 20.15 7.99 18.98
N MET A 99 18.90 8.11 18.53
CA MET A 99 17.90 7.01 18.50
C MET A 99 18.05 6.05 17.30
N GLY A 100 19.14 6.15 16.54
CA GLY A 100 19.31 5.41 15.29
C GLY A 100 19.21 3.88 15.38
N GLY A 101 19.55 3.28 16.52
CA GLY A 101 19.47 1.83 16.73
C GLY A 101 18.03 1.33 16.85
N LEU A 102 17.25 1.99 17.68
CA LEU A 102 15.81 1.68 17.89
C LEU A 102 14.99 1.94 16.63
N ASP A 103 15.24 3.06 15.96
CA ASP A 103 14.59 3.42 14.69
C ASP A 103 14.81 2.35 13.61
N ARG A 104 16.03 1.79 13.53
CA ARG A 104 16.33 0.72 12.56
C ARG A 104 15.63 -0.60 12.91
N LEU A 105 15.59 -0.98 14.19
CA LEU A 105 14.90 -2.19 14.62
C LEU A 105 13.39 -2.10 14.37
N LEU A 106 12.78 -0.98 14.74
CA LEU A 106 11.38 -0.71 14.45
C LEU A 106 11.12 -0.63 12.93
N GLY A 107 12.07 -0.08 12.16
CA GLY A 107 12.03 -0.07 10.71
C GLY A 107 12.00 -1.48 10.13
N ALA A 108 12.88 -2.39 10.61
CA ALA A 108 12.89 -3.78 10.17
C ALA A 108 11.55 -4.48 10.45
N LEU A 109 11.02 -4.31 11.67
CA LEU A 109 9.74 -4.89 12.06
C LEU A 109 8.61 -4.38 11.15
N PHE A 110 8.55 -3.07 10.93
CA PHE A 110 7.58 -2.45 10.04
C PHE A 110 7.73 -2.93 8.59
N GLY A 111 8.96 -3.08 8.10
CA GLY A 111 9.25 -3.62 6.78
C GLY A 111 8.78 -5.06 6.61
N CYS A 112 8.98 -5.91 7.63
CA CYS A 112 8.47 -7.28 7.63
C CYS A 112 6.93 -7.31 7.61
N MET A 113 6.26 -6.48 8.41
CA MET A 113 4.80 -6.37 8.39
C MET A 113 4.31 -5.93 7.00
N ARG A 114 4.92 -4.90 6.42
CA ARG A 114 4.59 -4.45 5.07
C ARG A 114 4.81 -5.54 4.02
N GLY A 115 5.92 -6.26 4.09
CA GLY A 115 6.21 -7.40 3.23
C GLY A 115 5.14 -8.49 3.31
N THR A 116 4.69 -8.82 4.51
CA THR A 116 3.61 -9.78 4.74
C THR A 116 2.28 -9.29 4.15
N ILE A 117 1.92 -8.02 4.34
CA ILE A 117 0.71 -7.43 3.77
C ILE A 117 0.75 -7.49 2.24
N LEU A 118 1.89 -7.16 1.63
CA LEU A 118 2.07 -7.24 0.17
C LEU A 118 1.88 -8.67 -0.35
N ILE A 119 2.42 -9.67 0.35
CA ILE A 119 2.23 -11.09 -0.01
C ILE A 119 0.74 -11.45 0.01
N VAL A 120 0.02 -11.06 1.07
CA VAL A 120 -1.42 -11.33 1.18
C VAL A 120 -2.19 -10.65 0.04
N ILE A 121 -1.88 -9.41 -0.29
CA ILE A 121 -2.52 -8.68 -1.39
C ILE A 121 -2.24 -9.38 -2.73
N ILE A 122 -0.99 -9.74 -3.00
CA ILE A 122 -0.62 -10.47 -4.24
C ILE A 122 -1.37 -11.80 -4.31
N TYR A 123 -1.41 -12.54 -3.19
CA TYR A 123 -2.16 -13.80 -3.13
C TYR A 123 -3.65 -13.61 -3.41
N LEU A 124 -4.29 -12.56 -2.87
CA LEU A 124 -5.71 -12.27 -3.12
C LEU A 124 -6.00 -11.98 -4.60
N ILE A 125 -5.12 -11.23 -5.27
CA ILE A 125 -5.27 -10.87 -6.68
C ILE A 125 -4.94 -12.05 -7.61
N THR A 126 -4.17 -13.03 -7.13
CA THR A 126 -3.74 -14.19 -7.92
C THR A 126 -4.95 -15.04 -8.35
N PRO A 127 -5.10 -15.38 -9.64
CA PRO A 127 -6.18 -16.23 -10.14
C PRO A 127 -6.20 -17.62 -9.48
N ALA A 128 -7.41 -18.21 -9.35
CA ALA A 128 -7.59 -19.52 -8.75
C ALA A 128 -6.75 -20.63 -9.44
N SER A 129 -6.55 -20.53 -10.74
CA SER A 129 -5.72 -21.47 -11.50
C SER A 129 -4.26 -21.53 -11.03
N ILE A 130 -3.71 -20.40 -10.60
CA ILE A 130 -2.33 -20.32 -10.08
C ILE A 130 -2.30 -20.77 -8.61
N LYS A 131 -3.32 -20.42 -7.82
CA LYS A 131 -3.44 -20.84 -6.41
C LYS A 131 -3.48 -22.35 -6.25
N GLN A 132 -4.06 -23.06 -7.22
CA GLN A 132 -4.17 -24.51 -7.23
C GLN A 132 -2.94 -25.22 -7.83
N SER A 133 -1.92 -24.49 -8.22
CA SER A 133 -0.67 -25.10 -8.70
C SER A 133 0.00 -25.90 -7.58
N GLU A 134 0.59 -27.04 -7.95
CA GLU A 134 1.32 -27.89 -6.99
C GLU A 134 2.38 -27.13 -6.21
N PHE A 135 2.99 -26.12 -6.84
CA PHE A 135 4.00 -25.26 -6.25
C PHE A 135 3.51 -24.45 -5.04
N ILE A 136 2.24 -24.05 -5.02
CA ILE A 136 1.62 -23.31 -3.91
C ILE A 136 0.96 -24.28 -2.92
N VAL A 137 0.25 -25.28 -3.41
CA VAL A 137 -0.51 -26.23 -2.56
C VAL A 137 0.42 -27.08 -1.70
N GLN A 138 1.58 -27.48 -2.22
CA GLN A 138 2.56 -28.27 -1.47
C GLN A 138 3.43 -27.44 -0.53
N SER A 139 3.39 -26.10 -0.63
CA SER A 139 4.15 -25.20 0.27
C SER A 139 3.53 -25.14 1.67
N LYS A 140 4.34 -24.87 2.69
CA LYS A 140 3.81 -24.63 4.07
C LYS A 140 3.03 -23.32 4.18
N SER A 141 3.41 -22.34 3.40
CA SER A 141 2.78 -21.01 3.40
C SER A 141 1.46 -20.99 2.62
N GLY A 142 1.25 -21.89 1.64
CA GLY A 142 0.03 -21.95 0.84
C GLY A 142 -1.24 -22.17 1.68
N PRO A 143 -1.35 -23.23 2.51
CA PRO A 143 -2.49 -23.46 3.38
C PRO A 143 -2.69 -22.34 4.42
N LEU A 144 -1.61 -21.70 4.86
CA LEU A 144 -1.69 -20.56 5.77
C LEU A 144 -2.32 -19.35 5.09
N LEU A 145 -1.88 -19.03 3.88
CA LEU A 145 -2.44 -17.97 3.07
C LEU A 145 -3.90 -18.24 2.70
N GLU A 146 -4.23 -19.49 2.36
CA GLU A 146 -5.60 -19.89 2.06
C GLU A 146 -6.53 -19.74 3.28
N LYS A 147 -6.04 -19.97 4.50
CA LYS A 147 -6.81 -19.78 5.73
C LYS A 147 -7.04 -18.30 6.05
N PHE A 148 -6.03 -17.43 5.83
CA PHE A 148 -6.14 -16.00 6.13
C PHE A 148 -6.75 -15.18 4.98
N ALA A 149 -6.68 -15.66 3.73
CA ALA A 149 -7.23 -14.97 2.58
C ALA A 149 -8.73 -14.65 2.69
N PRO A 150 -9.62 -15.56 3.16
CA PRO A 150 -11.05 -15.27 3.30
C PRO A 150 -11.32 -14.18 4.35
N GLU A 151 -10.56 -14.15 5.44
CA GLU A 151 -10.70 -13.12 6.48
C GLU A 151 -10.27 -11.76 5.95
N ALA A 152 -9.15 -11.69 5.23
CA ALA A 152 -8.69 -10.48 4.58
C ALA A 152 -9.68 -10.00 3.51
N GLU A 153 -10.20 -10.91 2.67
CA GLU A 153 -11.21 -10.60 1.65
C GLU A 153 -12.49 -10.06 2.28
N LYS A 154 -12.96 -10.68 3.36
CA LYS A 154 -14.14 -10.23 4.10
C LYS A 154 -13.91 -8.83 4.67
N PHE A 155 -12.77 -8.59 5.30
CA PHE A 155 -12.41 -7.28 5.82
C PHE A 155 -12.41 -6.19 4.73
N PHE A 156 -11.83 -6.47 3.56
CA PHE A 156 -11.85 -5.54 2.43
C PHE A 156 -13.26 -5.31 1.88
N LYS A 157 -14.07 -6.36 1.76
CA LYS A 157 -15.47 -6.24 1.30
C LYS A 157 -16.31 -5.43 2.28
N ASP A 158 -16.15 -5.65 3.58
CA ASP A 158 -16.88 -4.91 4.61
C ASP A 158 -16.50 -3.42 4.61
N MET A 159 -15.21 -3.10 4.40
CA MET A 159 -14.76 -1.72 4.27
C MET A 159 -15.38 -1.02 3.04
N ILE A 160 -15.42 -1.70 1.89
CA ILE A 160 -15.98 -1.15 0.65
C ILE A 160 -17.50 -1.02 0.76
N SER A 161 -18.19 -2.00 1.34
CA SER A 161 -19.64 -2.00 1.52
C SER A 161 -20.10 -0.90 2.47
N ASN A 162 -19.40 -0.69 3.57
CA ASN A 162 -19.70 0.37 4.53
C ASN A 162 -19.54 1.77 3.90
N LYS A 163 -18.56 1.94 3.03
CA LYS A 163 -18.39 3.20 2.29
C LYS A 163 -19.55 3.48 1.33
N ASN A 164 -20.07 2.45 0.68
CA ASN A 164 -21.20 2.59 -0.26
C ASN A 164 -22.51 2.91 0.47
N SER A 165 -22.76 2.36 1.66
CA SER A 165 -23.94 2.69 2.46
C SER A 165 -23.91 4.14 2.96
N VAL A 166 -22.78 4.66 3.38
CA VAL A 166 -22.62 6.06 3.80
C VAL A 166 -22.86 7.04 2.63
N MET A 167 -22.40 6.70 1.42
CA MET A 167 -22.64 7.54 0.25
C MET A 167 -24.11 7.52 -0.20
N LEU A 168 -24.82 6.41 -0.08
CA LEU A 168 -26.25 6.32 -0.38
C LEU A 168 -27.09 7.14 0.59
N ASP A 169 -26.80 7.07 1.89
CA ASP A 169 -27.50 7.87 2.91
C ASP A 169 -27.27 9.38 2.71
N SER A 170 -26.08 9.79 2.32
CA SER A 170 -25.79 11.20 2.05
C SER A 170 -26.55 11.74 0.83
N ASN A 171 -26.75 10.92 -0.19
CA ASN A 171 -27.53 11.29 -1.38
C ASN A 171 -29.04 11.35 -1.09
N ILE A 172 -29.58 10.47 -0.26
CA ILE A 172 -31.00 10.47 0.12
C ILE A 172 -31.34 11.71 0.98
N THR A 173 -30.46 12.09 1.88
CA THR A 173 -30.64 13.28 2.72
C THR A 173 -30.52 14.60 1.97
N SER A 174 -29.79 14.64 0.86
CA SER A 174 -29.69 15.83 0.00
C SER A 174 -30.93 16.03 -0.89
N THR A 175 -31.56 14.94 -1.35
CA THR A 175 -32.76 15.00 -2.21
C THR A 175 -34.04 15.28 -1.43
N SER A 176 -34.07 15.06 -0.11
CA SER A 176 -35.26 15.34 0.75
C SER A 176 -35.35 16.79 1.22
N LYS A 177 -34.40 17.66 0.88
CA LYS A 177 -34.34 19.08 1.27
C LYS A 177 -34.64 20.07 0.15
N THR A 178 -34.99 19.59 -1.04
CA THR A 178 -35.50 20.36 -2.16
C THR A 178 -36.99 20.16 -2.33
#